data_2119e20b2576df972cc38cc0f334a95b
#
_entry.id   2119e20b2576df972cc38cc0f334a95b
#
_cell.length_a   1.000
_cell.length_b   1.000
_cell.length_c   1.000
_cell.angle_alpha   90.00
_cell.angle_beta   90.00
_cell.angle_gamma   90.00
#
_symmetry.space_group_name_H-M   'P 1'
#
loop_
_entity.id
_entity.type
_entity.pdbx_description
1 polymer ?
#
loop_
_entity_poly.entity_id
_entity_poly.type
_entity_poly.pdbx_seq_one_letter_code
_entity_poly.pdbx_strand_id
1 'polypeptide(L)'
;MYAVITGASSGIGEQLAKRLAKEGYDLILVARRRERLTALSDKLKATHKGLWCDIFTADLMQLDECQRLSDYLEEKDVEIFINNAGYGDCGLFEETDIAKEMGMIDVNVRAVHFLTKKLLRQMRVKD
;
A
#
# COMPACT_ATOMS: atom_id res chain seq x y z
N MET A 1 -14.49 3.90 7.88
CA MET A 1 -13.32 4.70 7.48
C MET A 1 -12.11 3.79 7.34
N TYR A 2 -11.45 3.87 6.21
CA TYR A 2 -10.33 3.00 5.88
C TYR A 2 -8.99 3.70 5.99
N ALA A 3 -8.01 2.97 6.51
CA ALA A 3 -6.60 3.28 6.34
C ALA A 3 -6.02 2.32 5.32
N VAL A 4 -5.40 2.85 4.30
CA VAL A 4 -4.77 2.07 3.22
C VAL A 4 -3.26 2.11 3.40
N ILE A 5 -2.61 0.96 3.39
CA ILE A 5 -1.17 0.87 3.56
C ILE A 5 -0.58 0.10 2.37
N THR A 6 0.26 0.75 1.57
CA THR A 6 1.04 0.07 0.55
C THR A 6 2.31 -0.52 1.18
N GLY A 7 2.80 -1.63 0.62
CA GLY A 7 3.94 -2.32 1.19
C GLY A 7 3.65 -2.95 2.55
N ALA A 8 2.41 -3.38 2.79
CA ALA A 8 1.94 -3.83 4.09
C ALA A 8 2.43 -5.23 4.47
N SER A 9 3.04 -5.98 3.55
CA SER A 9 3.39 -7.39 3.77
C SER A 9 4.61 -7.59 4.67
N SER A 10 5.35 -6.56 5.01
CA SER A 10 6.56 -6.67 5.84
C SER A 10 6.99 -5.32 6.41
N GLY A 11 7.93 -5.37 7.37
CA GLY A 11 8.63 -4.21 7.90
C GLY A 11 7.72 -3.14 8.49
N ILE A 12 7.98 -1.89 8.12
CA ILE A 12 7.27 -0.71 8.64
C ILE A 12 5.78 -0.77 8.30
N GLY A 13 5.45 -1.19 7.08
CA GLY A 13 4.04 -1.28 6.64
C GLY A 13 3.22 -2.23 7.49
N GLU A 14 3.78 -3.39 7.85
CA GLU A 14 3.14 -4.35 8.74
C GLU A 14 2.90 -3.75 10.13
N GLN A 15 3.90 -3.05 10.69
CA GLN A 15 3.76 -2.40 11.98
C GLN A 15 2.74 -1.27 11.97
N LEU A 16 2.69 -0.50 10.90
CA LEU A 16 1.67 0.55 10.72
C LEU A 16 0.26 -0.05 10.67
N ALA A 17 0.09 -1.17 9.97
CA ALA A 17 -1.19 -1.87 9.91
C ALA A 17 -1.65 -2.30 11.31
N LYS A 18 -0.76 -2.88 12.10
CA LYS A 18 -1.04 -3.27 13.48
C LYS A 18 -1.45 -2.08 14.34
N ARG A 19 -0.76 -0.96 14.19
CA ARG A 19 -1.05 0.25 14.95
C ARG A 19 -2.42 0.83 14.59
N LEU A 20 -2.70 0.95 13.30
CA LEU A 20 -3.96 1.51 12.82
C LEU A 20 -5.16 0.63 13.18
N ALA A 21 -5.00 -0.69 13.16
CA ALA A 21 -6.03 -1.61 13.64
C ALA A 21 -6.35 -1.35 15.12
N LYS A 22 -5.32 -1.13 15.93
CA LYS A 22 -5.47 -0.81 17.35
C LYS A 22 -6.19 0.53 17.57
N GLU A 23 -6.00 1.48 16.66
CA GLU A 23 -6.67 2.79 16.71
C GLU A 23 -8.13 2.72 16.21
N GLY A 24 -8.58 1.56 15.73
CA GLY A 24 -9.97 1.35 15.31
C GLY A 24 -10.25 1.58 13.83
N TYR A 25 -9.22 1.73 13.00
CA TYR A 25 -9.41 1.87 11.56
C TYR A 25 -9.65 0.52 10.90
N ASP A 26 -10.57 0.48 9.96
CA ASP A 26 -10.64 -0.60 8.99
C ASP A 26 -9.47 -0.48 8.02
N LEU A 27 -8.98 -1.60 7.51
CA LEU A 27 -7.73 -1.61 6.76
C LEU A 27 -7.90 -2.13 5.34
N ILE A 28 -7.13 -1.53 4.42
CA ILE A 28 -6.88 -2.10 3.10
C ILE A 28 -5.37 -2.26 2.99
N LEU A 29 -4.92 -3.50 2.89
CA LEU A 29 -3.51 -3.86 2.85
C LEU A 29 -3.11 -4.14 1.40
N VAL A 30 -2.10 -3.42 0.92
CA VAL A 30 -1.65 -3.51 -0.48
C VAL A 30 -0.20 -3.99 -0.54
N ALA A 31 0.04 -5.05 -1.28
CA ALA A 31 1.39 -5.56 -1.57
C ALA A 31 1.34 -6.55 -2.73
N ARG A 32 2.50 -7.05 -3.15
CA ARG A 32 2.60 -8.01 -4.25
C ARG A 32 2.28 -9.44 -3.81
N ARG A 33 2.58 -9.82 -2.55
CA ARG A 33 2.49 -11.19 -2.05
C ARG A 33 1.19 -11.42 -1.29
N ARG A 34 0.26 -12.08 -1.96
CA ARG A 34 -1.08 -12.35 -1.42
C ARG A 34 -1.02 -13.13 -0.11
N GLU A 35 -0.17 -14.16 -0.03
CA GLU A 35 -0.08 -15.03 1.14
C GLU A 35 0.29 -14.26 2.40
N ARG A 36 1.20 -13.32 2.29
CA ARG A 36 1.61 -12.48 3.42
C ARG A 36 0.51 -11.52 3.85
N LEU A 37 -0.19 -10.93 2.89
CA LEU A 37 -1.33 -10.06 3.17
C LEU A 37 -2.46 -10.83 3.87
N THR A 38 -2.78 -12.03 3.37
CA THR A 38 -3.80 -12.88 3.95
C THR A 38 -3.45 -13.26 5.38
N ALA A 39 -2.21 -13.68 5.64
CA ALA A 39 -1.75 -14.03 6.97
C ALA A 39 -1.84 -12.86 7.94
N LEU A 40 -1.45 -11.66 7.51
CA LEU A 40 -1.55 -10.45 8.34
C LEU A 40 -3.01 -10.08 8.60
N SER A 41 -3.85 -10.11 7.57
CA SER A 41 -5.28 -9.83 7.69
C SER A 41 -5.96 -10.77 8.69
N ASP A 42 -5.71 -12.06 8.57
CA ASP A 42 -6.29 -13.07 9.48
C ASP A 42 -5.85 -12.84 10.92
N LYS A 43 -4.57 -12.54 11.12
CA LYS A 43 -4.02 -12.24 12.44
C LYS A 43 -4.66 -11.00 13.07
N LEU A 44 -4.83 -9.94 12.28
CA LEU A 44 -5.44 -8.70 12.76
C LEU A 44 -6.92 -8.89 13.08
N LYS A 45 -7.66 -9.59 12.25
CA LYS A 45 -9.07 -9.91 12.49
C LYS A 45 -9.27 -10.77 13.74
N ALA A 46 -8.35 -11.69 14.01
CA ALA A 46 -8.39 -12.52 15.21
C ALA A 46 -8.15 -11.70 16.50
N THR A 47 -7.33 -10.65 16.41
CA THR A 47 -6.98 -9.80 17.55
C THR A 47 -7.99 -8.67 17.77
N HIS A 48 -8.59 -8.16 16.70
CA HIS A 48 -9.51 -7.02 16.74
C HIS A 48 -10.88 -7.41 16.20
N LYS A 49 -11.84 -7.68 17.10
CA LYS A 49 -13.19 -8.06 16.72
C LYS A 49 -13.91 -6.92 15.97
N GLY A 50 -14.56 -7.28 14.88
CA GLY A 50 -15.29 -6.32 14.06
C GLY A 50 -14.44 -5.55 13.06
N LEU A 51 -13.14 -5.82 13.01
CA LEU A 51 -12.24 -5.20 12.05
C LEU A 51 -12.54 -5.66 10.62
N TRP A 52 -12.76 -4.72 9.71
CA TRP A 52 -12.70 -4.96 8.28
C TRP A 52 -11.25 -4.83 7.82
N CYS A 53 -10.74 -5.85 7.19
CA CYS A 53 -9.37 -5.86 6.69
C CYS A 53 -9.36 -6.53 5.33
N ASP A 54 -9.40 -5.73 4.29
CA ASP A 54 -9.34 -6.18 2.91
C ASP A 54 -7.89 -6.22 2.45
N ILE A 55 -7.62 -7.11 1.51
CA ILE A 55 -6.32 -7.19 0.86
C ILE A 55 -6.45 -6.87 -0.62
N PHE A 56 -5.46 -6.18 -1.15
CA PHE A 56 -5.39 -5.83 -2.57
C PHE A 56 -3.98 -6.14 -3.08
N THR A 57 -3.91 -7.12 -3.97
CA THR A 57 -2.63 -7.54 -4.54
C THR A 57 -2.31 -6.68 -5.75
N ALA A 58 -1.18 -5.98 -5.71
CA ALA A 58 -0.74 -5.13 -6.80
C ALA A 58 0.78 -5.03 -6.84
N ASP A 59 1.33 -4.99 -8.06
CA ASP A 59 2.72 -4.63 -8.32
C ASP A 59 2.76 -3.15 -8.71
N LEU A 60 3.17 -2.30 -7.78
CA LEU A 60 3.17 -0.85 -7.99
C LEU A 60 4.30 -0.36 -8.90
N MET A 61 5.17 -1.25 -9.38
CA MET A 61 6.08 -0.92 -10.48
C MET A 61 5.31 -0.73 -11.80
N GLN A 62 4.09 -1.27 -11.90
CA GLN A 62 3.27 -1.20 -13.10
C GLN A 62 2.22 -0.10 -12.96
N LEU A 63 2.19 0.83 -13.92
CA LEU A 63 1.27 1.97 -13.86
C LEU A 63 -0.20 1.54 -13.93
N ASP A 64 -0.51 0.53 -14.74
CA ASP A 64 -1.85 -0.04 -14.85
C ASP A 64 -2.33 -0.65 -13.53
N GLU A 65 -1.42 -1.22 -12.74
CA GLU A 65 -1.73 -1.73 -11.40
C GLU A 65 -2.00 -0.59 -10.42
N CYS A 66 -1.28 0.52 -10.53
CA CYS A 66 -1.56 1.72 -9.75
C CYS A 66 -2.95 2.28 -10.09
N GLN A 67 -3.32 2.29 -11.38
CA GLN A 67 -4.64 2.73 -11.81
C GLN A 67 -5.73 1.79 -11.26
N ARG A 68 -5.51 0.48 -11.31
CA ARG A 68 -6.44 -0.52 -10.78
C ARG A 68 -6.67 -0.30 -9.27
N LEU A 69 -5.62 -0.02 -8.52
CA LEU A 69 -5.74 0.30 -7.09
C LEU A 69 -6.54 1.60 -6.88
N SER A 70 -6.23 2.64 -7.64
CA SER A 70 -6.95 3.91 -7.57
C SER A 70 -8.44 3.72 -7.83
N ASP A 71 -8.79 2.94 -8.86
CA ASP A 71 -10.19 2.65 -9.21
C ASP A 71 -10.90 1.89 -8.09
N TYR A 72 -10.23 0.89 -7.51
CA TYR A 72 -10.77 0.14 -6.38
C TYR A 72 -11.06 1.02 -5.17
N LEU A 73 -10.21 2.01 -4.92
CA LEU A 73 -10.35 2.89 -3.76
C LEU A 73 -11.39 4.01 -3.97
N GLU A 74 -11.85 4.22 -5.20
CA GLU A 74 -12.73 5.33 -5.55
C GLU A 74 -14.05 5.31 -4.75
N GLU A 75 -14.60 4.14 -4.50
CA GLU A 75 -15.84 3.95 -3.75
C GLU A 75 -15.62 3.69 -2.27
N LYS A 76 -14.37 3.68 -1.81
CA LYS A 76 -14.03 3.45 -0.41
C LYS A 76 -13.92 4.77 0.34
N ASP A 77 -14.35 4.76 1.59
CA ASP A 77 -14.17 5.91 2.48
C ASP A 77 -12.77 5.89 3.08
N VAL A 78 -11.80 6.38 2.31
CA VAL A 78 -10.39 6.41 2.69
C VAL A 78 -10.09 7.69 3.46
N GLU A 79 -9.69 7.54 4.71
CA GLU A 79 -9.27 8.66 5.56
C GLU A 79 -7.75 8.80 5.60
N ILE A 80 -7.04 7.66 5.61
CA ILE A 80 -5.58 7.64 5.67
C ILE A 80 -5.07 6.80 4.49
N PHE A 81 -4.13 7.36 3.75
CA PHE A 81 -3.39 6.61 2.72
C PHE A 81 -1.90 6.71 2.99
N ILE A 82 -1.26 5.56 3.23
CA ILE A 82 0.17 5.51 3.55
C ILE A 82 0.94 4.94 2.37
N ASN A 83 1.72 5.81 1.72
CA ASN A 83 2.67 5.42 0.68
C ASN A 83 3.92 4.83 1.35
N ASN A 84 3.88 3.54 1.65
CA ASN A 84 4.99 2.84 2.31
C ASN A 84 5.74 1.89 1.38
N ALA A 85 5.13 1.44 0.28
CA ALA A 85 5.79 0.57 -0.66
C ALA A 85 7.04 1.23 -1.26
N GLY A 86 8.13 0.50 -1.30
CA GLY A 86 9.39 1.00 -1.84
C GLY A 86 10.51 0.02 -1.54
N TYR A 87 11.61 0.18 -2.25
CA TYR A 87 12.83 -0.56 -1.98
C TYR A 87 14.05 0.22 -2.44
N GLY A 88 15.21 -0.18 -1.94
CA GLY A 88 16.49 0.40 -2.31
C GLY A 88 17.43 -0.62 -2.92
N ASP A 89 18.54 -0.13 -3.43
CA ASP A 89 19.63 -0.94 -3.89
C ASP A 89 20.94 -0.35 -3.38
N CYS A 90 22.00 -1.15 -3.36
CA CYS A 90 23.30 -0.75 -2.86
C CYS A 90 24.39 -1.37 -3.74
N GLY A 91 25.44 -0.61 -3.97
CA GLY A 91 26.57 -1.05 -4.77
C GLY A 91 27.15 0.09 -5.59
N LEU A 92 28.21 -0.22 -6.38
CA LEU A 92 28.77 0.74 -7.32
C LEU A 92 27.77 0.97 -8.45
N PHE A 93 27.54 2.21 -8.79
CA PHE A 93 26.51 2.61 -9.77
C PHE A 93 26.65 1.89 -11.11
N GLU A 94 27.88 1.75 -11.60
CA GLU A 94 28.18 1.07 -12.86
C GLU A 94 27.97 -0.45 -12.82
N GLU A 95 27.84 -1.04 -11.64
CA GLU A 95 27.68 -2.49 -11.45
C GLU A 95 26.25 -2.92 -11.10
N THR A 96 25.40 -1.99 -10.68
CA THR A 96 24.03 -2.31 -10.29
C THR A 96 23.13 -2.53 -11.52
N ASP A 97 22.05 -3.30 -11.34
CA ASP A 97 21.14 -3.67 -12.42
C ASP A 97 20.20 -2.52 -12.78
N ILE A 98 20.25 -2.07 -14.03
CA ILE A 98 19.41 -0.96 -14.51
C ILE A 98 17.91 -1.26 -14.41
N ALA A 99 17.48 -2.49 -14.67
CA ALA A 99 16.07 -2.85 -14.59
C ALA A 99 15.55 -2.74 -13.15
N LYS A 100 16.35 -3.16 -12.18
CA LYS A 100 16.04 -3.03 -10.76
C LYS A 100 15.97 -1.56 -10.34
N GLU A 101 16.91 -0.74 -10.82
CA GLU A 101 16.92 0.70 -10.52
C GLU A 101 15.70 1.41 -11.10
N MET A 102 15.33 1.11 -12.33
CA MET A 102 14.14 1.69 -12.96
C MET A 102 12.87 1.28 -12.22
N GLY A 103 12.77 0.02 -11.80
CA GLY A 103 11.66 -0.45 -10.95
C GLY A 103 11.61 0.27 -9.61
N MET A 104 12.76 0.56 -9.03
CA MET A 104 12.86 1.34 -7.79
C MET A 104 12.30 2.75 -7.96
N ILE A 105 12.61 3.42 -9.06
CA ILE A 105 12.04 4.73 -9.40
C ILE A 105 10.53 4.60 -9.60
N ASP A 106 10.07 3.57 -10.28
CA ASP A 106 8.65 3.34 -10.52
C ASP A 106 7.86 3.21 -9.22
N VAL A 107 8.36 2.46 -8.23
CA VAL A 107 7.68 2.27 -6.95
C VAL A 107 7.87 3.49 -6.04
N ASN A 108 9.11 3.95 -5.88
CA ASN A 108 9.44 4.98 -4.88
C ASN A 108 9.01 6.38 -5.31
N VAL A 109 8.86 6.63 -6.61
CA VAL A 109 8.56 7.96 -7.15
C VAL A 109 7.26 7.97 -7.94
N ARG A 110 7.18 7.23 -9.05
CA ARG A 110 6.04 7.28 -9.96
C ARG A 110 4.73 6.83 -9.30
N ALA A 111 4.75 5.68 -8.63
CA ALA A 111 3.57 5.17 -7.93
C ALA A 111 3.12 6.12 -6.82
N VAL A 112 4.05 6.65 -6.04
CA VAL A 112 3.76 7.61 -4.96
C VAL A 112 3.11 8.86 -5.53
N HIS A 113 3.67 9.43 -6.58
CA HIS A 113 3.11 10.63 -7.23
C HIS A 113 1.71 10.36 -7.77
N PHE A 114 1.55 9.27 -8.54
CA PHE A 114 0.29 8.92 -9.18
C PHE A 114 -0.82 8.67 -8.16
N LEU A 115 -0.57 7.82 -7.18
CA LEU A 115 -1.55 7.45 -6.17
C LEU A 115 -1.90 8.65 -5.27
N THR A 116 -0.92 9.41 -4.86
CA THR A 116 -1.17 10.60 -4.03
C THR A 116 -2.09 11.58 -4.76
N LYS A 117 -1.82 11.85 -6.03
CA LYS A 117 -2.65 12.77 -6.82
C LYS A 117 -4.08 12.26 -6.96
N LYS A 118 -4.25 10.99 -7.28
CA LYS A 118 -5.57 10.36 -7.42
C LYS A 118 -6.33 10.35 -6.10
N LEU A 119 -5.71 9.87 -5.04
CA LEU A 119 -6.35 9.74 -3.74
C LEU A 119 -6.67 11.08 -3.10
N LEU A 120 -5.78 12.05 -3.21
CA LEU A 120 -6.02 13.38 -2.66
C LEU A 120 -7.26 14.04 -3.27
N ARG A 121 -7.48 13.86 -4.56
CA ARG A 121 -8.69 14.36 -5.23
C ARG A 121 -9.95 13.69 -4.68
N GLN A 122 -9.91 12.38 -4.52
CA GLN A 122 -11.03 11.60 -3.96
C GLN A 122 -11.33 12.02 -2.52
N MET A 123 -10.30 12.17 -1.70
CA MET A 123 -10.43 12.52 -0.29
C MET A 123 -11.00 13.94 -0.12
N ARG A 124 -10.59 14.91 -0.94
CA ARG A 124 -11.09 16.29 -0.86
C ARG A 124 -12.55 16.44 -1.26
N VAL A 125 -13.05 15.58 -2.14
CA VAL A 125 -14.46 15.63 -2.55
C VAL A 125 -15.39 15.20 -1.42
N LYS A 126 -14.89 14.41 -0.48
CA LYS A 126 -15.69 13.88 0.64
C LYS A 126 -15.75 14.83 1.84
N ASP A 127 -14.87 15.80 1.90
CA ASP A 127 -14.86 16.84 2.92
C ASP A 127 -15.82 17.98 2.54
#